data_f813d8f2866b8c90d8bb794e1b7d99b5
#
_entry.id   f813d8f2866b8c90d8bb794e1b7d99b5
#
_cell.length_a   1.000
_cell.length_b   1.000
_cell.length_c   1.000
_cell.angle_alpha   90.00
_cell.angle_beta   90.00
_cell.angle_gamma   90.00
#
_symmetry.space_group_name_H-M   'P 1'
#
loop_
_entity.id
_entity.type
_entity.pdbx_description
1 polymer ?
#
loop_
_entity_poly.entity_id
_entity_poly.type
_entity_poly.pdbx_seq_one_letter_code
_entity_poly.pdbx_strand_id
1 'polypeptide(L)'
;MENRRVADLLETDKTIFSFEFFPPKTAKGWSKLFQTIGTELLPLRPAYVSVTYGAGGFTRARTHELVTRIQEEFGLTVVAHLTCVGSSRDEIDAILDDYDRAGVHNVLALRGDPPKDPDVLSTMEGRLGPDGHGSPDFPYASALVEHIRRRYRHFSIGVAGFPEGHPATPNRLREIELLKQKIEAGADYIVTQLFFDNRDYFDFVERLRLSGIEVPVIAGIMPITGPRSMQRMAEL
;
A
#
# COMPACT_ATOMS: atom_id res chain seq x y z
N MET A 1 -14.70 -17.76 -1.99
CA MET A 1 -15.15 -16.54 -2.71
C MET A 1 -14.06 -16.18 -3.70
N GLU A 2 -14.44 -15.73 -4.89
CA GLU A 2 -13.47 -15.25 -5.88
C GLU A 2 -12.76 -14.00 -5.34
N ASN A 3 -11.43 -13.96 -5.46
CA ASN A 3 -10.67 -12.76 -5.13
C ASN A 3 -11.03 -11.65 -6.13
N ARG A 4 -11.78 -10.65 -5.68
CA ARG A 4 -12.27 -9.57 -6.52
C ARG A 4 -11.19 -8.50 -6.67
N ARG A 5 -11.14 -7.85 -7.83
CA ARG A 5 -10.29 -6.67 -7.99
C ARG A 5 -10.86 -5.52 -7.16
N VAL A 6 -9.99 -4.83 -6.41
CA VAL A 6 -10.41 -3.66 -5.61
C VAL A 6 -10.94 -2.55 -6.53
N ALA A 7 -10.35 -2.36 -7.71
CA ALA A 7 -10.87 -1.42 -8.71
C ALA A 7 -12.36 -1.66 -9.00
N ASP A 8 -12.76 -2.93 -9.19
CA ASP A 8 -14.16 -3.29 -9.49
C ASP A 8 -15.06 -3.10 -8.25
N LEU A 9 -14.53 -3.25 -7.04
CA LEU A 9 -15.26 -2.99 -5.78
C LEU A 9 -15.53 -1.51 -5.56
N LEU A 10 -14.71 -0.63 -6.14
CA LEU A 10 -14.85 0.82 -6.05
C LEU A 10 -15.85 1.40 -7.07
N GLU A 11 -16.27 0.62 -8.06
CA GLU A 11 -17.33 0.95 -9.01
C GLU A 11 -18.72 0.77 -8.37
N THR A 12 -18.98 1.54 -7.29
CA THR A 12 -20.26 1.45 -6.56
C THR A 12 -20.63 2.80 -5.96
N ASP A 13 -21.93 3.09 -5.89
CA ASP A 13 -22.46 4.27 -5.17
C ASP A 13 -22.56 4.04 -3.65
N LYS A 14 -22.19 2.85 -3.16
CA LYS A 14 -22.26 2.53 -1.74
C LYS A 14 -20.93 2.84 -1.06
N THR A 15 -21.02 3.37 0.16
CA THR A 15 -19.86 3.48 1.03
C THR A 15 -19.31 2.09 1.33
N ILE A 16 -18.03 1.87 1.04
CA ILE A 16 -17.30 0.67 1.40
C ILE A 16 -16.21 1.01 2.40
N PHE A 17 -15.79 0.05 3.19
CA PHE A 17 -14.67 0.19 4.11
C PHE A 17 -13.80 -1.06 4.10
N SER A 18 -12.56 -0.89 4.51
CA SER A 18 -11.53 -1.92 4.60
C SER A 18 -10.75 -1.77 5.90
N PHE A 19 -10.02 -2.81 6.27
CA PHE A 19 -9.08 -2.79 7.39
C PHE A 19 -7.67 -3.04 6.90
N GLU A 20 -6.71 -2.36 7.53
CA GLU A 20 -5.29 -2.56 7.27
C GLU A 20 -4.61 -3.26 8.45
N PHE A 21 -3.76 -4.23 8.15
CA PHE A 21 -3.05 -5.02 9.15
C PHE A 21 -1.54 -4.93 8.97
N PHE A 22 -0.84 -4.88 10.10
CA PHE A 22 0.60 -5.07 10.17
C PHE A 22 0.90 -6.55 10.44
N PRO A 23 1.85 -7.18 9.72
CA PRO A 23 2.24 -8.56 10.01
C PRO A 23 2.72 -8.70 11.47
N PRO A 24 2.10 -9.59 12.26
CA PRO A 24 2.48 -9.76 13.66
C PRO A 24 3.91 -10.29 13.79
N LYS A 25 4.63 -9.84 14.83
CA LYS A 25 6.01 -10.26 15.10
C LYS A 25 6.11 -11.56 15.90
N THR A 26 5.03 -11.98 16.55
CA THR A 26 5.02 -13.14 17.48
C THR A 26 3.88 -14.09 17.15
N ALA A 27 4.04 -15.39 17.49
CA ALA A 27 2.98 -16.39 17.34
C ALA A 27 1.68 -16.02 18.07
N LYS A 28 1.79 -15.44 19.28
CA LYS A 28 0.63 -14.94 20.02
C LYS A 28 -0.09 -13.81 19.26
N GLY A 29 0.67 -12.92 18.60
CA GLY A 29 0.12 -11.86 17.76
C GLY A 29 -0.64 -12.41 16.55
N TRP A 30 -0.10 -13.45 15.90
CA TRP A 30 -0.76 -14.15 14.80
C TRP A 30 -2.10 -14.74 15.26
N SER A 31 -2.10 -15.55 16.32
CA SER A 31 -3.32 -16.16 16.85
C SER A 31 -4.38 -15.11 17.22
N LYS A 32 -3.96 -13.99 17.84
CA LYS A 32 -4.88 -12.91 18.21
C LYS A 32 -5.46 -12.23 16.96
N LEU A 33 -4.63 -11.93 15.94
CA LEU A 33 -5.10 -11.29 14.71
C LEU A 33 -6.14 -12.16 13.99
N PHE A 34 -5.86 -13.45 13.82
CA PHE A 34 -6.78 -14.38 13.15
C PHE A 34 -8.08 -14.56 13.93
N GLN A 35 -8.01 -14.65 15.25
CA GLN A 35 -9.19 -14.64 16.08
C GLN A 35 -10.01 -13.35 15.87
N THR A 36 -9.38 -12.18 15.96
CA THR A 36 -10.07 -10.88 15.77
C THR A 36 -10.69 -10.77 14.38
N ILE A 37 -9.99 -11.18 13.34
CA ILE A 37 -10.56 -11.21 11.97
C ILE A 37 -11.82 -12.06 11.95
N GLY A 38 -11.74 -13.30 12.45
CA GLY A 38 -12.86 -14.25 12.39
C GLY A 38 -14.07 -13.85 13.25
N THR A 39 -13.84 -13.33 14.48
CA THR A 39 -14.92 -13.07 15.43
C THR A 39 -15.46 -11.65 15.42
N GLU A 40 -14.65 -10.67 15.04
CA GLU A 40 -15.00 -9.26 15.18
C GLU A 40 -15.10 -8.53 13.83
N LEU A 41 -14.18 -8.79 12.89
CA LEU A 41 -14.12 -8.01 11.66
C LEU A 41 -14.96 -8.61 10.51
N LEU A 42 -15.00 -9.93 10.36
CA LEU A 42 -15.84 -10.58 9.35
C LEU A 42 -17.32 -10.23 9.47
N PRO A 43 -17.94 -10.15 10.69
CA PRO A 43 -19.32 -9.72 10.83
C PRO A 43 -19.60 -8.31 10.30
N LEU A 44 -18.58 -7.45 10.24
CA LEU A 44 -18.69 -6.09 9.70
C LEU A 44 -18.70 -6.06 8.17
N ARG A 45 -18.37 -7.18 7.50
CA ARG A 45 -18.37 -7.33 6.04
C ARG A 45 -17.47 -6.31 5.33
N PRO A 46 -16.16 -6.22 5.67
CA PRO A 46 -15.26 -5.34 4.95
C PRO A 46 -15.23 -5.71 3.47
N ALA A 47 -15.12 -4.71 2.59
CA ALA A 47 -15.05 -4.95 1.15
C ALA A 47 -13.75 -5.67 0.76
N TYR A 48 -12.68 -5.34 1.45
CA TYR A 48 -11.35 -5.97 1.34
C TYR A 48 -10.55 -5.70 2.63
N VAL A 49 -9.38 -6.29 2.73
CA VAL A 49 -8.38 -5.94 3.74
C VAL A 49 -7.04 -5.69 3.09
N SER A 50 -6.16 -4.92 3.73
CA SER A 50 -4.80 -4.70 3.24
C SER A 50 -3.76 -5.14 4.26
N VAL A 51 -2.59 -5.55 3.78
CA VAL A 51 -1.48 -5.98 4.63
C VAL A 51 -0.24 -5.17 4.29
N THR A 52 0.31 -4.50 5.31
CA THR A 52 1.48 -3.64 5.14
C THR A 52 2.74 -4.45 4.84
N TYR A 53 3.69 -3.79 4.16
CA TYR A 53 5.03 -4.31 3.92
C TYR A 53 6.02 -3.58 4.84
N GLY A 54 6.84 -4.31 5.58
CA GLY A 54 7.80 -3.68 6.48
C GLY A 54 8.98 -3.08 5.74
N ALA A 55 9.53 -2.00 6.29
CA ALA A 55 10.69 -1.32 5.75
C ALA A 55 11.87 -2.28 5.51
N GLY A 56 12.53 -2.12 4.34
CA GLY A 56 13.74 -2.88 4.01
C GLY A 56 13.56 -4.35 3.61
N GLY A 57 12.33 -4.81 3.30
CA GLY A 57 12.11 -6.17 2.78
C GLY A 57 12.14 -7.31 3.81
N PHE A 58 12.49 -7.04 5.07
CA PHE A 58 12.60 -8.06 6.14
C PHE A 58 11.30 -8.74 6.52
N THR A 59 10.15 -8.17 6.13
CA THR A 59 8.83 -8.76 6.41
C THR A 59 8.21 -9.46 5.21
N ARG A 60 8.94 -9.57 4.08
CA ARG A 60 8.43 -10.15 2.83
C ARG A 60 7.72 -11.48 3.04
N ALA A 61 8.41 -12.45 3.64
CA ALA A 61 7.84 -13.77 3.89
C ALA A 61 6.60 -13.72 4.80
N ARG A 62 6.62 -12.86 5.83
CA ARG A 62 5.49 -12.69 6.75
C ARG A 62 4.30 -12.00 6.09
N THR A 63 4.56 -10.99 5.25
CA THR A 63 3.49 -10.32 4.49
C THR A 63 2.85 -11.31 3.53
N HIS A 64 3.64 -12.07 2.78
CA HIS A 64 3.14 -13.10 1.87
C HIS A 64 2.31 -14.15 2.63
N GLU A 65 2.83 -14.71 3.73
CA GLU A 65 2.11 -15.69 4.56
C GLU A 65 0.78 -15.11 5.06
N LEU A 66 0.78 -13.86 5.58
CA LEU A 66 -0.42 -13.24 6.12
C LEU A 66 -1.48 -13.01 5.04
N VAL A 67 -1.07 -12.47 3.89
CA VAL A 67 -1.95 -12.22 2.74
C VAL A 67 -2.62 -13.50 2.28
N THR A 68 -1.83 -14.54 2.02
CA THR A 68 -2.31 -15.83 1.51
C THR A 68 -3.25 -16.50 2.52
N ARG A 69 -2.87 -16.55 3.79
CA ARG A 69 -3.69 -17.16 4.83
C ARG A 69 -5.01 -16.44 5.08
N ILE A 70 -5.02 -15.09 5.07
CA ILE A 70 -6.28 -14.33 5.23
C ILE A 70 -7.23 -14.67 4.07
N GLN A 71 -6.72 -14.74 2.85
CA GLN A 71 -7.53 -15.10 1.70
C GLN A 71 -8.05 -16.55 1.78
N GLU A 72 -7.19 -17.50 2.12
CA GLU A 72 -7.55 -18.92 2.20
C GLU A 72 -8.51 -19.23 3.36
N GLU A 73 -8.21 -18.72 4.57
CA GLU A 73 -8.97 -19.06 5.77
C GLU A 73 -10.31 -18.30 5.88
N PHE A 74 -10.37 -17.05 5.39
CA PHE A 74 -11.57 -16.21 5.55
C PHE A 74 -12.28 -15.87 4.22
N GLY A 75 -11.66 -16.16 3.07
CA GLY A 75 -12.21 -15.82 1.75
C GLY A 75 -12.33 -14.32 1.52
N LEU A 76 -11.53 -13.51 2.22
CA LEU A 76 -11.48 -12.05 2.04
C LEU A 76 -10.65 -11.68 0.81
N THR A 77 -11.07 -10.65 0.08
CA THR A 77 -10.19 -9.97 -0.88
C THR A 77 -9.06 -9.28 -0.13
N VAL A 78 -7.82 -9.52 -0.55
CA VAL A 78 -6.63 -8.97 0.12
C VAL A 78 -5.82 -8.11 -0.83
N VAL A 79 -5.38 -6.94 -0.35
CA VAL A 79 -4.39 -6.07 -1.00
C VAL A 79 -3.04 -6.27 -0.31
N ALA A 80 -2.04 -6.70 -1.07
CA ALA A 80 -0.67 -6.78 -0.58
C ALA A 80 0.04 -5.44 -0.82
N HIS A 81 0.60 -4.82 0.22
CA HIS A 81 1.55 -3.73 -0.02
C HIS A 81 2.82 -4.29 -0.65
N LEU A 82 3.35 -3.60 -1.64
CA LEU A 82 4.58 -3.97 -2.34
C LEU A 82 5.48 -2.76 -2.48
N THR A 83 6.67 -2.82 -1.89
CA THR A 83 7.68 -1.77 -2.00
C THR A 83 8.79 -2.19 -2.96
N CYS A 84 9.35 -1.23 -3.71
CA CYS A 84 10.47 -1.48 -4.60
C CYS A 84 11.83 -1.10 -4.00
N VAL A 85 11.87 -0.56 -2.78
CA VAL A 85 13.12 -0.16 -2.12
C VAL A 85 14.08 -1.35 -2.00
N GLY A 86 15.28 -1.19 -2.57
CA GLY A 86 16.33 -2.20 -2.53
C GLY A 86 16.03 -3.51 -3.25
N SER A 87 14.96 -3.59 -4.04
CA SER A 87 14.57 -4.80 -4.76
C SER A 87 14.93 -4.71 -6.24
N SER A 88 15.55 -5.76 -6.78
CA SER A 88 15.75 -5.90 -8.20
C SER A 88 14.46 -6.25 -8.93
N ARG A 89 14.47 -6.12 -10.26
CA ARG A 89 13.35 -6.53 -11.12
C ARG A 89 12.99 -8.00 -10.94
N ASP A 90 13.99 -8.87 -10.90
CA ASP A 90 13.75 -10.32 -10.72
C ASP A 90 13.16 -10.65 -9.36
N GLU A 91 13.56 -9.92 -8.30
CA GLU A 91 12.97 -10.08 -6.97
C GLU A 91 11.50 -9.63 -6.94
N ILE A 92 11.16 -8.52 -7.60
CA ILE A 92 9.77 -8.03 -7.74
C ILE A 92 8.95 -9.02 -8.56
N ASP A 93 9.48 -9.52 -9.67
CA ASP A 93 8.82 -10.52 -10.50
C ASP A 93 8.52 -11.80 -9.73
N ALA A 94 9.49 -12.30 -8.96
CA ALA A 94 9.28 -13.48 -8.12
C ALA A 94 8.17 -13.28 -7.07
N ILE A 95 8.07 -12.06 -6.47
CA ILE A 95 6.99 -11.74 -5.52
C ILE A 95 5.63 -11.74 -6.22
N LEU A 96 5.56 -11.09 -7.39
CA LEU A 96 4.32 -10.95 -8.14
C LEU A 96 3.84 -12.31 -8.70
N ASP A 97 4.77 -13.15 -9.18
CA ASP A 97 4.48 -14.51 -9.62
C ASP A 97 3.98 -15.38 -8.45
N ASP A 98 4.50 -15.18 -7.23
CA ASP A 98 4.02 -15.86 -6.01
C ASP A 98 2.60 -15.39 -5.66
N TYR A 99 2.33 -14.10 -5.72
CA TYR A 99 0.98 -13.57 -5.50
C TYR A 99 -0.01 -14.05 -6.55
N ASP A 100 0.37 -14.01 -7.81
CA ASP A 100 -0.49 -14.47 -8.92
C ASP A 100 -0.87 -15.95 -8.76
N ARG A 101 0.09 -16.82 -8.44
CA ARG A 101 -0.15 -18.24 -8.15
C ARG A 101 -1.05 -18.46 -6.94
N ALA A 102 -0.97 -17.59 -5.93
CA ALA A 102 -1.84 -17.62 -4.77
C ALA A 102 -3.22 -16.98 -5.03
N GLY A 103 -3.48 -16.45 -6.22
CA GLY A 103 -4.71 -15.76 -6.56
C GLY A 103 -4.84 -14.37 -5.91
N VAL A 104 -3.74 -13.77 -5.45
CA VAL A 104 -3.72 -12.41 -4.89
C VAL A 104 -3.42 -11.41 -6.00
N HIS A 105 -4.44 -10.73 -6.49
CA HIS A 105 -4.36 -9.84 -7.66
C HIS A 105 -4.52 -8.36 -7.32
N ASN A 106 -4.38 -7.98 -6.05
CA ASN A 106 -4.48 -6.59 -5.62
C ASN A 106 -3.20 -6.18 -4.90
N VAL A 107 -2.58 -5.11 -5.35
CA VAL A 107 -1.35 -4.59 -4.75
C VAL A 107 -1.46 -3.09 -4.48
N LEU A 108 -0.84 -2.63 -3.39
CA LEU A 108 -0.55 -1.22 -3.17
C LEU A 108 0.92 -1.00 -3.49
N ALA A 109 1.18 -0.38 -4.65
CA ALA A 109 2.53 -0.15 -5.16
C ALA A 109 3.16 1.09 -4.52
N LEU A 110 4.23 0.88 -3.77
CA LEU A 110 4.92 1.88 -2.98
C LEU A 110 6.40 1.95 -3.37
N ARG A 111 7.02 3.13 -3.24
CA ARG A 111 8.47 3.23 -3.35
C ARG A 111 9.14 2.50 -2.17
N GLY A 112 8.64 2.72 -0.98
CA GLY A 112 9.22 2.29 0.28
C GLY A 112 10.34 3.22 0.75
N ASP A 113 10.57 3.20 2.06
CA ASP A 113 11.63 3.93 2.72
C ASP A 113 12.80 3.01 3.02
N PRO A 114 14.05 3.50 2.92
CA PRO A 114 15.21 2.74 3.34
C PRO A 114 15.13 2.43 4.85
N PRO A 115 15.73 1.33 5.29
CA PRO A 115 15.79 1.02 6.72
C PRO A 115 16.50 2.15 7.49
N LYS A 116 15.97 2.49 8.67
CA LYS A 116 16.58 3.49 9.55
C LYS A 116 17.79 2.94 10.33
N ASP A 117 17.91 1.62 10.42
CA ASP A 117 19.02 0.93 11.09
C ASP A 117 20.26 0.97 10.19
N PRO A 118 21.41 1.58 10.64
CA PRO A 118 22.62 1.71 9.85
C PRO A 118 23.23 0.37 9.43
N ASP A 119 23.14 -0.65 10.28
CA ASP A 119 23.68 -1.97 9.97
C ASP A 119 22.90 -2.64 8.83
N VAL A 120 21.57 -2.48 8.86
CA VAL A 120 20.70 -2.95 7.80
C VAL A 120 20.88 -2.13 6.53
N LEU A 121 20.97 -0.80 6.64
CA LEU A 121 21.18 0.09 5.52
C LEU A 121 22.48 -0.23 4.77
N SER A 122 23.56 -0.56 5.50
CA SER A 122 24.84 -0.94 4.91
C SER A 122 24.74 -2.18 4.01
N THR A 123 23.83 -3.10 4.33
CA THR A 123 23.58 -4.31 3.49
C THR A 123 22.88 -3.97 2.16
N MET A 124 22.34 -2.76 2.02
CA MET A 124 21.63 -2.29 0.83
C MET A 124 22.50 -1.41 -0.07
N GLU A 125 23.82 -1.35 0.16
CA GLU A 125 24.75 -0.62 -0.68
C GLU A 125 24.67 -1.13 -2.13
N GLY A 126 24.53 -0.20 -3.08
CA GLY A 126 24.33 -0.51 -4.51
C GLY A 126 22.92 -1.04 -4.87
N ARG A 127 22.04 -1.24 -3.91
CA ARG A 127 20.65 -1.68 -4.12
C ARG A 127 19.64 -0.55 -4.07
N LEU A 128 20.03 0.62 -3.57
CA LEU A 128 19.17 1.80 -3.51
C LEU A 128 19.31 2.64 -4.79
N GLY A 129 18.26 3.36 -5.12
CA GLY A 129 18.23 4.33 -6.20
C GLY A 129 19.14 5.54 -5.93
N PRO A 130 19.30 6.45 -6.93
CA PRO A 130 20.25 7.55 -6.84
C PRO A 130 20.03 8.53 -5.69
N ASP A 131 18.79 8.64 -5.21
CA ASP A 131 18.42 9.51 -4.08
C ASP A 131 18.38 8.77 -2.73
N GLY A 132 18.91 7.55 -2.66
CA GLY A 132 18.90 6.70 -1.48
C GLY A 132 17.56 5.98 -1.23
N HIS A 133 16.61 6.08 -2.17
CA HIS A 133 15.30 5.45 -2.10
C HIS A 133 15.03 4.57 -3.33
N GLY A 134 13.95 3.76 -3.27
CA GLY A 134 13.63 2.85 -4.37
C GLY A 134 14.76 1.86 -4.66
N SER A 135 14.96 1.55 -5.93
CA SER A 135 16.07 0.73 -6.40
C SER A 135 16.55 1.23 -7.78
N PRO A 136 17.71 0.76 -8.29
CA PRO A 136 18.16 1.09 -9.64
C PRO A 136 17.14 0.72 -10.73
N ASP A 137 16.44 -0.40 -10.57
CA ASP A 137 15.40 -0.85 -11.51
C ASP A 137 14.07 -0.09 -11.36
N PHE A 138 13.77 0.37 -10.13
CA PHE A 138 12.53 1.05 -9.77
C PHE A 138 12.85 2.27 -8.88
N PRO A 139 13.31 3.38 -9.46
CA PRO A 139 13.64 4.58 -8.69
C PRO A 139 12.40 5.21 -8.02
N TYR A 140 11.21 4.99 -8.60
CA TYR A 140 9.95 5.53 -8.11
C TYR A 140 8.81 4.50 -8.18
N ALA A 141 7.77 4.70 -7.40
CA ALA A 141 6.57 3.85 -7.44
C ALA A 141 5.90 3.83 -8.82
N SER A 142 6.00 4.89 -9.63
CA SER A 142 5.47 4.91 -11.00
C SER A 142 6.14 3.87 -11.90
N ALA A 143 7.46 3.66 -11.77
CA ALA A 143 8.17 2.62 -12.52
C ALA A 143 7.72 1.20 -12.09
N LEU A 144 7.46 1.00 -10.80
CA LEU A 144 6.89 -0.26 -10.30
C LEU A 144 5.48 -0.48 -10.85
N VAL A 145 4.61 0.55 -10.82
CA VAL A 145 3.25 0.49 -11.39
C VAL A 145 3.28 0.11 -12.87
N GLU A 146 4.13 0.78 -13.67
CA GLU A 146 4.28 0.50 -15.10
C GLU A 146 4.70 -0.94 -15.34
N HIS A 147 5.66 -1.44 -14.57
CA HIS A 147 6.15 -2.81 -14.67
C HIS A 147 5.04 -3.83 -14.35
N ILE A 148 4.31 -3.63 -13.25
CA ILE A 148 3.18 -4.50 -12.88
C ILE A 148 2.13 -4.48 -13.98
N ARG A 149 1.74 -3.31 -14.47
CA ARG A 149 0.68 -3.16 -15.47
C ARG A 149 1.05 -3.85 -16.81
N ARG A 150 2.31 -3.80 -17.21
CA ARG A 150 2.78 -4.46 -18.43
C ARG A 150 2.74 -5.99 -18.34
N ARG A 151 3.14 -6.55 -17.18
CA ARG A 151 3.28 -8.00 -16.99
C ARG A 151 1.99 -8.65 -16.48
N TYR A 152 1.26 -7.95 -15.60
CA TYR A 152 0.06 -8.47 -14.91
C TYR A 152 -1.13 -7.53 -15.12
N ARG A 153 -1.73 -7.57 -16.32
CA ARG A 153 -2.84 -6.68 -16.70
C ARG A 153 -4.09 -6.84 -15.83
N HIS A 154 -4.26 -8.00 -15.24
CA HIS A 154 -5.40 -8.35 -14.39
C HIS A 154 -5.25 -7.88 -12.94
N PHE A 155 -4.08 -7.42 -12.54
CA PHE A 155 -3.91 -6.87 -11.19
C PHE A 155 -4.65 -5.54 -11.02
N SER A 156 -5.18 -5.33 -9.82
CA SER A 156 -5.67 -4.03 -9.36
C SER A 156 -4.55 -3.35 -8.56
N ILE A 157 -4.20 -2.13 -8.97
CA ILE A 157 -3.01 -1.43 -8.48
C ILE A 157 -3.43 -0.14 -7.78
N GLY A 158 -3.25 -0.08 -6.45
CA GLY A 158 -3.35 1.15 -5.68
C GLY A 158 -2.01 1.87 -5.56
N VAL A 159 -2.06 3.18 -5.32
CA VAL A 159 -0.88 4.01 -5.03
C VAL A 159 -1.16 4.96 -3.87
N ALA A 160 -0.09 5.38 -3.16
CA ALA A 160 -0.23 6.34 -2.06
C ALA A 160 -0.40 7.78 -2.57
N GLY A 161 -1.31 8.52 -1.90
CA GLY A 161 -1.48 9.96 -1.99
C GLY A 161 -1.30 10.62 -0.61
N PHE A 162 -1.01 11.92 -0.55
CA PHE A 162 -0.67 12.62 0.68
C PHE A 162 -1.50 13.90 0.83
N PRO A 163 -2.65 13.85 1.52
CA PRO A 163 -3.51 15.03 1.70
C PRO A 163 -2.79 16.21 2.36
N GLU A 164 -2.03 15.95 3.42
CA GLU A 164 -1.23 16.96 4.13
C GLU A 164 0.11 17.28 3.45
N GLY A 165 0.44 16.59 2.33
CA GLY A 165 1.67 16.72 1.56
C GLY A 165 2.74 15.72 1.98
N HIS A 166 3.56 15.35 1.01
CA HIS A 166 4.69 14.46 1.26
C HIS A 166 5.87 15.27 1.85
N PRO A 167 6.47 14.85 2.99
CA PRO A 167 7.55 15.60 3.62
C PRO A 167 8.73 15.93 2.70
N ALA A 168 9.09 14.99 1.80
CA ALA A 168 10.17 15.21 0.82
C ALA A 168 9.74 16.01 -0.42
N THR A 169 8.47 16.41 -0.54
CA THR A 169 7.96 17.18 -1.70
C THR A 169 7.11 18.34 -1.21
N PRO A 170 7.73 19.44 -0.72
CA PRO A 170 6.99 20.58 -0.18
C PRO A 170 6.09 21.30 -1.18
N ASN A 171 6.39 21.17 -2.48
CA ASN A 171 5.59 21.77 -3.54
C ASN A 171 4.38 20.89 -3.87
N ARG A 172 3.19 21.33 -3.46
CA ARG A 172 1.91 20.63 -3.65
C ARG A 172 1.56 20.39 -5.13
N LEU A 173 1.93 21.27 -6.04
CA LEU A 173 1.70 21.08 -7.47
C LEU A 173 2.61 19.95 -8.01
N ARG A 174 3.88 19.97 -7.59
CA ARG A 174 4.82 18.89 -7.96
C ARG A 174 4.37 17.54 -7.46
N GLU A 175 3.78 17.47 -6.28
CA GLU A 175 3.22 16.26 -5.72
C GLU A 175 2.07 15.69 -6.58
N ILE A 176 1.15 16.55 -7.02
CA ILE A 176 0.06 16.17 -7.93
C ILE A 176 0.62 15.65 -9.27
N GLU A 177 1.63 16.30 -9.83
CA GLU A 177 2.31 15.82 -11.05
C GLU A 177 2.92 14.41 -10.87
N LEU A 178 3.60 14.16 -9.74
CA LEU A 178 4.16 12.85 -9.43
C LEU A 178 3.07 11.80 -9.24
N LEU A 179 1.94 12.17 -8.64
CA LEU A 179 0.81 11.27 -8.50
C LEU A 179 0.16 10.97 -9.85
N LYS A 180 0.02 11.99 -10.72
CA LYS A 180 -0.47 11.83 -12.08
C LYS A 180 0.37 10.82 -12.88
N GLN A 181 1.71 10.87 -12.76
CA GLN A 181 2.60 9.89 -13.38
C GLN A 181 2.31 8.45 -12.93
N LYS A 182 1.94 8.23 -11.66
CA LYS A 182 1.55 6.89 -11.17
C LYS A 182 0.23 6.42 -11.81
N ILE A 183 -0.73 7.33 -11.99
CA ILE A 183 -2.02 7.01 -12.61
C ILE A 183 -1.83 6.73 -14.11
N GLU A 184 -1.05 7.56 -14.81
CA GLU A 184 -0.73 7.37 -16.23
C GLU A 184 0.07 6.07 -16.47
N ALA A 185 0.89 5.64 -15.49
CA ALA A 185 1.57 4.35 -15.50
C ALA A 185 0.63 3.15 -15.35
N GLY A 186 -0.63 3.38 -14.95
CA GLY A 186 -1.68 2.35 -14.87
C GLY A 186 -2.19 2.02 -13.49
N ALA A 187 -2.03 2.91 -12.49
CA ALA A 187 -2.69 2.72 -11.20
C ALA A 187 -4.22 2.93 -11.31
N ASP A 188 -4.98 2.09 -10.60
CA ASP A 188 -6.44 2.07 -10.66
C ASP A 188 -7.09 2.97 -9.60
N TYR A 189 -6.44 3.19 -8.46
CA TYR A 189 -6.98 3.98 -7.35
C TYR A 189 -5.87 4.55 -6.47
N ILE A 190 -6.25 5.53 -5.64
CA ILE A 190 -5.36 6.18 -4.67
C ILE A 190 -5.81 5.81 -3.25
N VAL A 191 -4.87 5.46 -2.38
CA VAL A 191 -5.09 5.35 -0.93
C VAL A 191 -4.33 6.50 -0.27
N THR A 192 -5.01 7.31 0.54
CA THR A 192 -4.33 8.42 1.19
C THR A 192 -3.48 7.95 2.37
N GLN A 193 -2.38 8.65 2.61
CA GLN A 193 -1.74 8.64 3.92
C GLN A 193 -2.73 9.14 4.98
N LEU A 194 -2.52 8.75 6.24
CA LEU A 194 -3.22 9.30 7.38
C LEU A 194 -3.19 10.85 7.33
N PHE A 195 -4.31 11.46 7.65
CA PHE A 195 -4.47 12.91 7.80
C PHE A 195 -5.33 13.19 9.03
N PHE A 196 -5.15 14.36 9.63
CA PHE A 196 -5.88 14.77 10.83
C PHE A 196 -6.96 15.81 10.55
N ASP A 197 -6.78 16.62 9.52
CA ASP A 197 -7.76 17.63 9.10
C ASP A 197 -8.49 17.18 7.82
N ASN A 198 -9.80 17.01 7.93
CA ASN A 198 -10.62 16.63 6.78
C ASN A 198 -10.57 17.67 5.64
N ARG A 199 -10.24 18.95 5.95
CA ARG A 199 -10.07 19.98 4.93
C ARG A 199 -8.92 19.68 3.98
N ASP A 200 -7.82 19.11 4.50
CA ASP A 200 -6.70 18.67 3.67
C ASP A 200 -7.11 17.56 2.70
N TYR A 201 -7.95 16.63 3.16
CA TYR A 201 -8.47 15.58 2.28
C TYR A 201 -9.37 16.15 1.17
N PHE A 202 -10.31 17.05 1.52
CA PHE A 202 -11.21 17.63 0.51
C PHE A 202 -10.45 18.49 -0.50
N ASP A 203 -9.52 19.35 -0.04
CA ASP A 203 -8.64 20.13 -0.90
C ASP A 203 -7.76 19.24 -1.80
N PHE A 204 -7.23 18.16 -1.25
CA PHE A 204 -6.46 17.18 -2.02
C PHE A 204 -7.29 16.57 -3.15
N VAL A 205 -8.50 16.09 -2.85
CA VAL A 205 -9.39 15.51 -3.86
C VAL A 205 -9.78 16.53 -4.92
N GLU A 206 -10.08 17.78 -4.54
CA GLU A 206 -10.39 18.85 -5.48
C GLU A 206 -9.21 19.14 -6.42
N ARG A 207 -7.99 19.25 -5.89
CA ARG A 207 -6.78 19.43 -6.71
C ARG A 207 -6.54 18.29 -7.68
N LEU A 208 -6.81 17.04 -7.26
CA LEU A 208 -6.74 15.88 -8.16
C LEU A 208 -7.70 16.04 -9.35
N ARG A 209 -8.97 16.38 -9.08
CA ARG A 209 -9.99 16.57 -10.13
C ARG A 209 -9.63 17.71 -11.08
N LEU A 210 -9.18 18.85 -10.55
CA LEU A 210 -8.70 19.98 -11.37
C LEU A 210 -7.49 19.60 -12.25
N SER A 211 -6.70 18.61 -11.84
CA SER A 211 -5.55 18.10 -12.60
C SER A 211 -5.92 16.96 -13.57
N GLY A 212 -7.21 16.63 -13.69
CA GLY A 212 -7.72 15.56 -14.56
C GLY A 212 -7.49 14.13 -14.04
N ILE A 213 -7.30 13.98 -12.72
CA ILE A 213 -7.18 12.66 -12.08
C ILE A 213 -8.57 12.25 -11.58
N GLU A 214 -9.19 11.26 -12.23
CA GLU A 214 -10.57 10.83 -11.98
C GLU A 214 -10.68 9.50 -11.20
N VAL A 215 -9.56 8.81 -10.95
CA VAL A 215 -9.59 7.52 -10.24
C VAL A 215 -10.13 7.67 -8.81
N PRO A 216 -10.71 6.60 -8.23
CA PRO A 216 -11.19 6.60 -6.85
C PRO A 216 -10.09 6.95 -5.85
N VAL A 217 -10.48 7.71 -4.80
CA VAL A 217 -9.60 8.08 -3.70
C VAL A 217 -10.16 7.49 -2.40
N ILE A 218 -9.39 6.61 -1.78
CA ILE A 218 -9.74 5.95 -0.51
C ILE A 218 -9.11 6.73 0.63
N ALA A 219 -9.92 7.20 1.57
CA ALA A 219 -9.44 7.89 2.77
C ALA A 219 -8.78 6.91 3.74
N GLY A 220 -7.49 7.07 3.98
CA GLY A 220 -6.73 6.36 5.02
C GLY A 220 -6.98 6.99 6.39
N ILE A 221 -7.62 6.24 7.29
CA ILE A 221 -7.98 6.72 8.62
C ILE A 221 -7.37 5.79 9.67
N MET A 222 -6.77 6.38 10.72
CA MET A 222 -6.27 5.62 11.85
C MET A 222 -6.92 6.12 13.15
N PRO A 223 -7.53 5.22 13.95
CA PRO A 223 -8.14 5.62 15.22
C PRO A 223 -7.10 6.16 16.20
N ILE A 224 -7.36 7.32 16.78
CA ILE A 224 -6.55 7.89 17.86
C ILE A 224 -6.94 7.21 19.16
N THR A 225 -6.09 6.32 19.68
CA THR A 225 -6.35 5.54 20.90
C THR A 225 -5.76 6.16 22.16
N GLY A 226 -4.97 7.25 22.03
CA GLY A 226 -4.40 7.96 23.15
C GLY A 226 -3.27 8.93 22.75
N PRO A 227 -2.81 9.80 23.69
CA PRO A 227 -1.82 10.84 23.39
C PRO A 227 -0.49 10.30 22.82
N ARG A 228 0.01 9.18 23.36
CA ARG A 228 1.25 8.55 22.87
C ARG A 228 1.11 7.98 21.47
N SER A 229 -0.08 7.50 21.12
CA SER A 229 -0.39 7.01 19.77
C SER A 229 -0.42 8.18 18.78
N MET A 230 -1.08 9.28 19.16
CA MET A 230 -1.14 10.49 18.36
C MET A 230 0.25 11.10 18.10
N GLN A 231 1.09 11.19 19.13
CA GLN A 231 2.46 11.70 18.98
C GLN A 231 3.28 10.88 17.98
N ARG A 232 3.20 9.55 18.05
CA ARG A 232 3.86 8.67 17.08
C ARG A 232 3.30 8.80 15.65
N MET A 233 2.01 9.07 15.51
CA MET A 233 1.40 9.29 14.20
C MET A 233 1.82 10.62 13.58
N ALA A 234 2.04 11.66 14.39
CA ALA A 234 2.53 12.96 13.93
C ALA A 234 4.02 12.95 13.51
N GLU A 235 4.75 11.88 13.80
CA GLU A 235 6.16 11.68 13.43
C GLU A 235 6.31 10.83 12.14
N LEU A 236 5.21 10.35 11.56
CA LEU A 236 5.17 9.58 10.31
C LEU A 236 5.11 10.49 9.09
#